data_73c981d9fd229ba943a26a326c4cdc15
#
_entry.id   73c981d9fd229ba943a26a326c4cdc15
#
_cell.length_a   1.000
_cell.length_b   1.000
_cell.length_c   1.000
_cell.angle_alpha   90.00
_cell.angle_beta   90.00
_cell.angle_gamma   90.00
#
_symmetry.space_group_name_H-M   'P 1'
#
loop_
_entity.id
_entity.type
_entity.pdbx_description
1 polymer ?
#
loop_
_entity_poly.entity_id
_entity_poly.type
_entity_poly.pdbx_seq_one_letter_code
_entity_poly.pdbx_strand_id
1 'polypeptide(L)'
;MPDGSLLRGHLNFTDRITSLDPDSNVGDDYILPGFIDLQVNGSHGIDVMSAPPDSLLTLARRLAREGTTAFLPTAVTAPLEKIARVHSNIASAIETSSHNSAETNPDYAAILGMHLEGPFISPLRLGAHPQLNLDPRGEALDAVLALDALRLITLAPELPGALDATTRLTARNVIVSIGHTNATLDEANAGIVAGARMFTHTFNAMRPLNHRDPGVIAAALAPSRAFAAIIPDGVHVHPSILNLAYRARGRDGMILVTDKVVLAGTADNGGVTIGRAPATIRDGAVRLANGTLAGSIISMLDGVRMMVENTDATIADAAVMAATNPATLLGATDRGRLQQNARADLVVLTPKLELKSVFISGREIA
;
A
#
# COMPACT_ATOMS: atom_id res chain seq x y z
N MET A 1 8.19 7.62 17.95
CA MET A 1 7.45 8.84 18.38
C MET A 1 6.63 9.36 17.20
N PRO A 2 5.57 10.17 17.41
CA PRO A 2 4.77 10.74 16.32
C PRO A 2 5.54 11.62 15.35
N ASP A 3 6.63 12.23 15.82
CA ASP A 3 7.56 13.05 15.03
C ASP A 3 8.62 12.22 14.28
N GLY A 4 8.54 10.88 14.36
CA GLY A 4 9.48 9.95 13.77
C GLY A 4 10.83 9.86 14.50
N SER A 5 10.97 10.38 15.72
CA SER A 5 12.15 10.17 16.55
C SER A 5 12.09 8.82 17.26
N LEU A 6 13.26 8.29 17.67
CA LEU A 6 13.36 7.14 18.57
C LEU A 6 13.38 7.59 20.02
N LEU A 7 12.64 6.89 20.87
CA LEU A 7 12.66 7.06 22.31
C LEU A 7 13.05 5.72 22.96
N ARG A 8 14.02 5.73 23.88
CA ARG A 8 14.25 4.58 24.78
C ARG A 8 13.29 4.67 25.96
N GLY A 9 12.57 3.60 26.25
CA GLY A 9 11.61 3.63 27.36
C GLY A 9 10.63 2.48 27.33
N HIS A 10 9.61 2.60 28.16
CA HIS A 10 8.48 1.67 28.24
C HIS A 10 7.27 2.21 27.50
N LEU A 11 6.62 1.33 26.74
CA LEU A 11 5.32 1.59 26.13
C LEU A 11 4.26 0.84 26.95
N ASN A 12 3.37 1.59 27.59
CA ASN A 12 2.26 1.02 28.33
C ASN A 12 0.97 1.08 27.48
N PHE A 13 0.24 -0.02 27.44
CA PHE A 13 -0.97 -0.12 26.63
C PHE A 13 -1.95 -1.19 27.18
N THR A 14 -3.20 -1.03 26.79
CA THR A 14 -4.26 -2.04 26.80
C THR A 14 -4.68 -2.26 25.35
N ASP A 15 -5.92 -2.00 24.98
CA ASP A 15 -6.35 -1.87 23.57
C ASP A 15 -5.81 -0.61 22.89
N ARG A 16 -5.41 0.39 23.71
CA ARG A 16 -4.81 1.65 23.31
C ARG A 16 -3.53 1.94 24.11
N ILE A 17 -2.68 2.76 23.52
CA ILE A 17 -1.47 3.25 24.18
C ILE A 17 -1.88 4.21 25.31
N THR A 18 -1.43 3.93 26.53
CA THR A 18 -1.73 4.74 27.71
C THR A 18 -0.62 5.70 28.05
N SER A 19 0.66 5.28 27.92
CA SER A 19 1.82 6.17 28.13
C SER A 19 3.04 5.69 27.37
N LEU A 20 4.00 6.60 27.22
CA LEU A 20 5.37 6.36 26.76
C LEU A 20 6.31 6.96 27.81
N ASP A 21 6.97 6.10 28.57
CA ASP A 21 7.76 6.51 29.72
C ASP A 21 9.25 6.35 29.41
N PRO A 22 10.00 7.46 29.29
CA PRO A 22 11.43 7.42 28.99
C PRO A 22 12.21 6.65 30.08
N ASP A 23 13.04 5.67 29.64
CA ASP A 23 13.96 4.93 30.48
C ASP A 23 15.17 4.47 29.65
N SER A 24 16.37 4.77 30.11
CA SER A 24 17.61 4.37 29.43
C SER A 24 18.00 2.91 29.70
N ASN A 25 17.44 2.27 30.75
CA ASN A 25 17.76 0.93 31.20
C ASN A 25 16.83 -0.16 30.64
N VAL A 26 16.37 0.02 29.39
CA VAL A 26 15.52 -0.94 28.69
C VAL A 26 16.32 -1.77 27.69
N GLY A 27 15.74 -2.87 27.22
CA GLY A 27 16.29 -3.69 26.14
C GLY A 27 16.47 -2.95 24.83
N ASP A 28 17.03 -3.63 23.83
CA ASP A 28 17.37 -3.06 22.53
C ASP A 28 16.35 -3.40 21.43
N ASP A 29 15.23 -4.03 21.78
CA ASP A 29 14.15 -4.31 20.82
C ASP A 29 13.50 -3.02 20.36
N TYR A 30 13.11 -3.00 19.08
CA TYR A 30 12.34 -1.90 18.51
C TYR A 30 10.85 -2.15 18.67
N ILE A 31 10.09 -1.18 19.15
CA ILE A 31 8.64 -1.15 19.11
C ILE A 31 8.23 -0.14 18.05
N LEU A 32 7.55 -0.60 17.02
CA LEU A 32 7.07 0.22 15.90
C LEU A 32 5.54 0.23 15.87
N PRO A 33 4.91 1.27 15.30
CA PRO A 33 3.49 1.17 14.98
C PRO A 33 3.28 0.08 13.94
N GLY A 34 2.16 -0.64 14.03
CA GLY A 34 1.79 -1.66 13.07
C GLY A 34 1.74 -1.12 11.64
N PHE A 35 2.27 -1.88 10.69
CA PHE A 35 2.38 -1.45 9.29
C PHE A 35 1.02 -1.35 8.62
N ILE A 36 0.90 -0.45 7.64
CA ILE A 36 -0.30 -0.21 6.83
C ILE A 36 0.06 -0.32 5.37
N ASP A 37 -0.46 -1.35 4.69
CA ASP A 37 -0.19 -1.60 3.28
C ASP A 37 -1.33 -1.14 2.38
N LEU A 38 -1.07 -0.18 1.51
CA LEU A 38 -2.09 0.43 0.64
C LEU A 38 -2.30 -0.34 -0.68
N GLN A 39 -1.52 -1.40 -0.92
CA GLN A 39 -1.58 -2.15 -2.18
C GLN A 39 -1.29 -3.64 -1.97
N VAL A 40 -2.36 -4.42 -1.81
CA VAL A 40 -2.31 -5.88 -1.62
C VAL A 40 -3.27 -6.55 -2.60
N ASN A 41 -2.74 -7.14 -3.67
CA ASN A 41 -3.52 -7.86 -4.68
C ASN A 41 -3.85 -9.31 -4.25
N GLY A 42 -3.10 -9.81 -3.29
CA GLY A 42 -3.28 -11.15 -2.72
C GLY A 42 -2.06 -11.61 -1.94
N SER A 43 -2.16 -12.77 -1.29
CA SER A 43 -1.06 -13.47 -0.62
C SER A 43 -1.51 -14.85 -0.17
N HIS A 44 -0.57 -15.75 0.11
CA HIS A 44 -0.84 -17.08 0.67
C HIS A 44 -1.88 -17.90 -0.11
N GLY A 45 -1.85 -17.81 -1.44
CA GLY A 45 -2.79 -18.51 -2.32
C GLY A 45 -4.17 -17.83 -2.44
N ILE A 46 -4.37 -16.68 -1.83
CA ILE A 46 -5.62 -15.90 -1.89
C ILE A 46 -5.43 -14.73 -2.85
N ASP A 47 -6.24 -14.67 -3.91
CA ASP A 47 -6.28 -13.57 -4.88
C ASP A 47 -7.51 -12.71 -4.62
N VAL A 48 -7.30 -11.41 -4.35
CA VAL A 48 -8.37 -10.43 -4.06
C VAL A 48 -9.42 -10.40 -5.18
N MET A 49 -9.01 -10.58 -6.44
CA MET A 49 -9.92 -10.54 -7.59
C MET A 49 -10.93 -11.69 -7.64
N SER A 50 -10.76 -12.73 -6.81
CA SER A 50 -11.62 -13.93 -6.77
C SER A 50 -12.04 -14.33 -5.35
N ALA A 51 -11.44 -13.73 -4.32
CA ALA A 51 -11.66 -14.11 -2.92
C ALA A 51 -13.07 -13.78 -2.44
N PRO A 52 -13.82 -14.75 -1.86
CA PRO A 52 -15.01 -14.46 -1.09
C PRO A 52 -14.65 -13.76 0.24
N PRO A 53 -15.64 -13.18 0.96
CA PRO A 53 -15.39 -12.42 2.19
C PRO A 53 -14.56 -13.17 3.25
N ASP A 54 -14.85 -14.45 3.52
CA ASP A 54 -14.12 -15.25 4.51
C ASP A 54 -12.64 -15.47 4.14
N SER A 55 -12.35 -15.58 2.83
CA SER A 55 -10.97 -15.69 2.34
C SER A 55 -10.23 -14.35 2.51
N LEU A 56 -10.90 -13.21 2.35
CA LEU A 56 -10.32 -11.89 2.64
C LEU A 56 -10.00 -11.74 4.12
N LEU A 57 -10.84 -12.23 5.03
CA LEU A 57 -10.54 -12.27 6.47
C LEU A 57 -9.39 -13.23 6.79
N THR A 58 -9.28 -14.35 6.08
CA THR A 58 -8.13 -15.25 6.18
C THR A 58 -6.85 -14.58 5.72
N LEU A 59 -6.89 -13.86 4.59
CA LEU A 59 -5.78 -13.02 4.12
C LEU A 59 -5.38 -12.00 5.19
N ALA A 60 -6.35 -11.29 5.78
CA ALA A 60 -6.12 -10.31 6.84
C ALA A 60 -5.42 -10.92 8.06
N ARG A 61 -5.75 -12.17 8.47
CA ARG A 61 -5.04 -12.88 9.55
C ARG A 61 -3.60 -13.21 9.18
N ARG A 62 -3.34 -13.60 7.93
CA ARG A 62 -1.97 -13.89 7.46
C ARG A 62 -1.11 -12.65 7.45
N LEU A 63 -1.62 -11.55 6.90
CA LEU A 63 -0.93 -10.25 6.86
C LEU A 63 -0.62 -9.72 8.25
N ALA A 64 -1.57 -9.88 9.21
CA ALA A 64 -1.37 -9.47 10.59
C ALA A 64 -0.15 -10.13 11.21
N ARG A 65 0.02 -11.44 11.02
CA ARG A 65 1.17 -12.20 11.53
C ARG A 65 2.52 -11.83 10.89
N GLU A 66 2.50 -11.09 9.79
CA GLU A 66 3.69 -10.52 9.13
C GLU A 66 3.96 -9.07 9.56
N GLY A 67 3.19 -8.52 10.52
CA GLY A 67 3.31 -7.14 11.02
C GLY A 67 2.45 -6.11 10.29
N THR A 68 1.71 -6.48 9.25
CA THR A 68 0.74 -5.60 8.58
C THR A 68 -0.56 -5.60 9.37
N THR A 69 -0.83 -4.54 10.12
CA THR A 69 -2.00 -4.44 11.02
C THR A 69 -3.22 -3.78 10.37
N ALA A 70 -3.02 -3.17 9.21
CA ALA A 70 -4.10 -2.64 8.36
C ALA A 70 -3.69 -2.65 6.89
N PHE A 71 -4.66 -2.74 5.98
CA PHE A 71 -4.37 -2.76 4.55
C PHE A 71 -5.58 -2.38 3.69
N LEU A 72 -5.32 -2.14 2.40
CA LEU A 72 -6.32 -2.02 1.35
C LEU A 72 -6.20 -3.24 0.42
N PRO A 73 -7.16 -4.18 0.41
CA PRO A 73 -7.25 -5.16 -0.66
C PRO A 73 -7.42 -4.43 -1.99
N THR A 74 -6.60 -4.84 -2.98
CA THR A 74 -6.46 -4.15 -4.26
C THR A 74 -7.12 -4.93 -5.37
N ALA A 75 -8.13 -4.32 -6.00
CA ALA A 75 -8.72 -4.81 -7.23
C ALA A 75 -8.03 -4.17 -8.43
N VAL A 76 -7.70 -4.97 -9.44
CA VAL A 76 -7.06 -4.50 -10.67
C VAL A 76 -8.06 -4.32 -11.81
N THR A 77 -7.62 -3.70 -12.90
CA THR A 77 -8.41 -3.52 -14.14
C THR A 77 -9.12 -4.80 -14.55
N ALA A 78 -10.44 -4.73 -14.67
CA ALA A 78 -11.33 -5.81 -15.08
C ALA A 78 -12.63 -5.21 -15.65
N PRO A 79 -13.53 -6.02 -16.24
CA PRO A 79 -14.89 -5.57 -16.56
C PRO A 79 -15.59 -4.99 -15.33
N LEU A 80 -16.38 -3.94 -15.49
CA LEU A 80 -17.01 -3.20 -14.39
C LEU A 80 -17.85 -4.09 -13.46
N GLU A 81 -18.55 -5.08 -14.03
CA GLU A 81 -19.34 -6.05 -13.25
C GLU A 81 -18.44 -6.93 -12.36
N LYS A 82 -17.22 -7.25 -12.81
CA LYS A 82 -16.26 -7.99 -11.99
C LYS A 82 -15.74 -7.10 -10.86
N ILE A 83 -15.41 -5.84 -11.16
CA ILE A 83 -14.98 -4.86 -10.13
C ILE A 83 -16.08 -4.68 -9.09
N ALA A 84 -17.35 -4.55 -9.48
CA ALA A 84 -18.47 -4.43 -8.57
C ALA A 84 -18.64 -5.68 -7.66
N ARG A 85 -18.42 -6.89 -8.17
CA ARG A 85 -18.43 -8.11 -7.34
C ARG A 85 -17.28 -8.16 -6.35
N VAL A 86 -16.06 -7.80 -6.76
CA VAL A 86 -14.90 -7.72 -5.85
C VAL A 86 -15.16 -6.69 -4.76
N HIS A 87 -15.67 -5.51 -5.12
CA HIS A 87 -16.08 -4.48 -4.17
C HIS A 87 -17.10 -5.02 -3.15
N SER A 88 -18.16 -5.71 -3.62
CA SER A 88 -19.18 -6.31 -2.72
C SER A 88 -18.57 -7.30 -1.73
N ASN A 89 -17.62 -8.15 -2.19
CA ASN A 89 -16.94 -9.09 -1.30
C ASN A 89 -16.07 -8.36 -0.25
N ILE A 90 -15.37 -7.29 -0.65
CA ILE A 90 -14.57 -6.47 0.26
C ILE A 90 -15.48 -5.75 1.27
N ALA A 91 -16.57 -5.13 0.82
CA ALA A 91 -17.53 -4.46 1.69
C ALA A 91 -18.13 -5.43 2.73
N SER A 92 -18.51 -6.63 2.31
CA SER A 92 -18.99 -7.68 3.22
C SER A 92 -17.93 -8.14 4.22
N ALA A 93 -16.66 -8.23 3.80
CA ALA A 93 -15.57 -8.57 4.73
C ALA A 93 -15.33 -7.43 5.75
N ILE A 94 -15.43 -6.17 5.35
CA ILE A 94 -15.34 -5.00 6.25
C ILE A 94 -16.49 -5.04 7.27
N GLU A 95 -17.72 -5.26 6.84
CA GLU A 95 -18.89 -5.35 7.70
C GLU A 95 -18.75 -6.49 8.72
N THR A 96 -18.41 -7.69 8.27
CA THR A 96 -18.17 -8.85 9.13
C THR A 96 -17.07 -8.59 10.16
N SER A 97 -15.96 -7.95 9.74
CA SER A 97 -14.86 -7.62 10.63
C SER A 97 -15.25 -6.58 11.68
N SER A 98 -16.11 -5.64 11.34
CA SER A 98 -16.58 -4.59 12.25
C SER A 98 -17.49 -5.14 13.34
N HIS A 99 -18.39 -6.07 13.02
CA HIS A 99 -19.25 -6.75 14.00
C HIS A 99 -18.44 -7.63 14.95
N ASN A 100 -17.50 -8.41 14.43
CA ASN A 100 -16.63 -9.26 15.24
C ASN A 100 -15.69 -8.47 16.16
N SER A 101 -15.27 -7.25 15.76
CA SER A 101 -14.39 -6.41 16.57
C SER A 101 -15.06 -5.83 17.83
N ALA A 102 -16.38 -5.75 17.86
CA ALA A 102 -17.14 -5.27 19.02
C ALA A 102 -17.28 -6.35 20.11
N GLU A 103 -17.23 -7.64 19.75
CA GLU A 103 -17.46 -8.78 20.66
C GLU A 103 -16.17 -9.57 20.97
N THR A 104 -15.20 -9.54 20.06
CA THR A 104 -13.95 -10.32 20.19
C THR A 104 -12.77 -9.47 19.73
N ASN A 105 -11.69 -9.45 20.50
CA ASN A 105 -10.43 -8.82 20.10
C ASN A 105 -9.94 -9.42 18.77
N PRO A 106 -9.86 -8.65 17.68
CA PRO A 106 -9.56 -9.21 16.37
C PRO A 106 -8.11 -9.72 16.29
N ASP A 107 -7.92 -10.86 15.62
CA ASP A 107 -6.61 -11.46 15.31
C ASP A 107 -6.19 -11.22 13.85
N TYR A 108 -6.74 -10.20 13.22
CA TYR A 108 -6.55 -9.88 11.80
C TYR A 108 -6.27 -8.39 11.55
N ALA A 109 -5.56 -8.12 10.45
CA ALA A 109 -5.32 -6.77 9.97
C ALA A 109 -6.64 -6.09 9.58
N ALA A 110 -6.80 -4.81 9.94
CA ALA A 110 -8.00 -4.05 9.58
C ALA A 110 -8.06 -3.80 8.06
N ILE A 111 -9.21 -4.09 7.44
CA ILE A 111 -9.49 -3.72 6.06
C ILE A 111 -10.04 -2.28 6.07
N LEU A 112 -9.25 -1.31 5.58
CA LEU A 112 -9.58 0.12 5.68
C LEU A 112 -10.35 0.65 4.47
N GLY A 113 -10.81 -0.21 3.60
CA GLY A 113 -11.50 0.07 2.36
C GLY A 113 -10.88 -0.70 1.20
N MET A 114 -11.19 -0.32 -0.02
CA MET A 114 -10.70 -0.92 -1.26
C MET A 114 -9.73 0.03 -1.97
N HIS A 115 -8.64 -0.50 -2.50
CA HIS A 115 -7.86 0.14 -3.55
C HIS A 115 -8.32 -0.41 -4.91
N LEU A 116 -8.65 0.47 -5.86
CA LEU A 116 -8.94 0.11 -7.25
C LEU A 116 -7.79 0.58 -8.15
N GLU A 117 -7.00 -0.34 -8.66
CA GLU A 117 -5.91 -0.05 -9.59
C GLU A 117 -6.42 -0.12 -11.04
N GLY A 118 -6.67 1.03 -11.61
CA GLY A 118 -7.41 1.16 -12.88
C GLY A 118 -8.94 1.16 -12.64
N PRO A 119 -9.77 0.96 -13.68
CA PRO A 119 -9.44 0.72 -15.09
C PRO A 119 -8.98 1.96 -15.87
N PHE A 120 -8.86 3.11 -15.23
CA PHE A 120 -8.52 4.40 -15.83
C PHE A 120 -7.00 4.57 -15.96
N ILE A 121 -6.35 3.65 -16.65
CA ILE A 121 -4.89 3.58 -16.81
C ILE A 121 -4.49 3.75 -18.28
N SER A 122 -3.25 4.21 -18.50
CA SER A 122 -2.72 4.44 -19.85
C SER A 122 -2.57 3.15 -20.65
N PRO A 123 -3.07 3.06 -21.89
CA PRO A 123 -2.82 1.90 -22.75
C PRO A 123 -1.35 1.70 -23.08
N LEU A 124 -0.51 2.73 -22.89
CA LEU A 124 0.93 2.68 -23.09
C LEU A 124 1.70 2.15 -21.87
N ARG A 125 1.04 2.01 -20.71
CA ARG A 125 1.65 1.67 -19.42
C ARG A 125 0.85 0.63 -18.63
N LEU A 126 0.30 -0.37 -19.32
CA LEU A 126 -0.53 -1.41 -18.73
C LEU A 126 0.21 -2.28 -17.69
N GLY A 127 1.54 -2.45 -17.82
CA GLY A 127 2.24 -3.42 -16.96
C GLY A 127 1.66 -4.83 -17.13
N ALA A 128 1.24 -5.46 -16.01
CA ALA A 128 0.59 -6.76 -16.00
C ALA A 128 -0.95 -6.69 -16.19
N HIS A 129 -1.53 -5.49 -16.26
CA HIS A 129 -2.98 -5.33 -16.44
C HIS A 129 -3.45 -5.82 -17.81
N PRO A 130 -4.67 -6.38 -17.91
CA PRO A 130 -5.27 -6.70 -19.19
C PRO A 130 -5.62 -5.42 -19.97
N GLN A 131 -5.66 -5.51 -21.29
CA GLN A 131 -6.05 -4.40 -22.16
C GLN A 131 -7.58 -4.16 -22.11
N LEU A 132 -8.05 -3.70 -20.94
CA LEU A 132 -9.44 -3.39 -20.61
C LEU A 132 -9.53 -1.99 -19.97
N ASN A 133 -8.54 -1.14 -20.27
CA ASN A 133 -8.50 0.25 -19.80
C ASN A 133 -9.67 1.06 -20.38
N LEU A 134 -10.19 1.98 -19.57
CA LEU A 134 -11.32 2.85 -19.89
C LEU A 134 -10.91 4.31 -19.68
N ASP A 135 -11.64 5.21 -20.35
CA ASP A 135 -11.58 6.64 -20.04
C ASP A 135 -12.39 6.92 -18.74
N PRO A 136 -11.89 7.78 -17.83
CA PRO A 136 -12.57 8.11 -16.57
C PRO A 136 -13.71 9.11 -16.78
N ARG A 137 -14.75 8.72 -17.51
CA ARG A 137 -15.94 9.55 -17.84
C ARG A 137 -17.18 8.70 -18.10
N GLY A 138 -18.35 9.35 -18.12
CA GLY A 138 -19.64 8.71 -18.40
C GLY A 138 -19.93 7.54 -17.47
N GLU A 139 -20.56 6.50 -17.99
CA GLU A 139 -20.99 5.32 -17.24
C GLU A 139 -19.85 4.63 -16.48
N ALA A 140 -18.63 4.63 -17.05
CA ALA A 140 -17.48 4.02 -16.38
C ALA A 140 -17.11 4.77 -15.08
N LEU A 141 -17.07 6.10 -15.13
CA LEU A 141 -16.82 6.91 -13.95
C LEU A 141 -17.96 6.81 -12.94
N ASP A 142 -19.21 6.84 -13.40
CA ASP A 142 -20.37 6.74 -12.51
C ASP A 142 -20.43 5.38 -11.79
N ALA A 143 -20.08 4.29 -12.48
CA ALA A 143 -19.95 2.96 -11.87
C ALA A 143 -18.87 2.93 -10.77
N VAL A 144 -17.71 3.56 -11.00
CA VAL A 144 -16.64 3.66 -10.00
C VAL A 144 -17.05 4.54 -8.82
N LEU A 145 -17.72 5.66 -9.08
CA LEU A 145 -18.23 6.55 -8.02
C LEU A 145 -19.32 5.88 -7.15
N ALA A 146 -19.97 4.83 -7.62
CA ALA A 146 -20.96 4.08 -6.85
C ALA A 146 -20.33 3.07 -5.84
N LEU A 147 -19.02 2.85 -5.87
CA LEU A 147 -18.31 1.92 -4.99
C LEU A 147 -18.07 2.59 -3.61
N ASP A 148 -18.88 2.30 -2.63
CA ASP A 148 -18.88 2.96 -1.31
C ASP A 148 -17.68 2.58 -0.43
N ALA A 149 -17.12 1.36 -0.58
CA ALA A 149 -15.90 0.94 0.10
C ALA A 149 -14.60 1.43 -0.59
N LEU A 150 -14.69 2.15 -1.72
CA LEU A 150 -13.54 2.67 -2.44
C LEU A 150 -12.83 3.76 -1.62
N ARG A 151 -11.57 3.53 -1.27
CA ARG A 151 -10.74 4.49 -0.51
C ARG A 151 -9.61 5.08 -1.32
N LEU A 152 -9.05 4.29 -2.24
CA LEU A 152 -7.92 4.66 -3.08
C LEU A 152 -8.18 4.20 -4.51
N ILE A 153 -7.89 5.05 -5.48
CA ILE A 153 -7.92 4.68 -6.89
C ILE A 153 -6.64 5.11 -7.58
N THR A 154 -6.08 4.21 -8.40
CA THR A 154 -4.97 4.53 -9.31
C THR A 154 -5.52 4.88 -10.69
N LEU A 155 -5.13 6.05 -11.21
CA LEU A 155 -5.48 6.49 -12.55
C LEU A 155 -4.34 7.26 -13.24
N ALA A 156 -4.42 7.34 -14.57
CA ALA A 156 -3.49 8.07 -15.44
C ALA A 156 -4.06 9.48 -15.71
N PRO A 157 -3.38 10.57 -15.30
CA PRO A 157 -3.92 11.92 -15.37
C PRO A 157 -4.02 12.47 -16.80
N GLU A 158 -3.28 11.90 -17.74
CA GLU A 158 -3.30 12.28 -19.17
C GLU A 158 -4.53 11.78 -19.92
N LEU A 159 -5.33 10.87 -19.33
CA LEU A 159 -6.53 10.34 -20.01
C LEU A 159 -7.63 11.40 -20.14
N PRO A 160 -8.42 11.34 -21.21
CA PRO A 160 -9.56 12.25 -21.40
C PRO A 160 -10.55 12.16 -20.23
N GLY A 161 -10.78 13.28 -19.55
CA GLY A 161 -11.67 13.38 -18.38
C GLY A 161 -11.02 13.08 -17.03
N ALA A 162 -9.72 12.71 -16.97
CA ALA A 162 -9.06 12.30 -15.75
C ALA A 162 -9.01 13.39 -14.68
N LEU A 163 -8.81 14.64 -15.04
CA LEU A 163 -8.77 15.75 -14.09
C LEU A 163 -10.14 16.02 -13.45
N ASP A 164 -11.22 15.97 -14.24
CA ASP A 164 -12.60 16.05 -13.73
C ASP A 164 -12.92 14.85 -12.82
N ALA A 165 -12.58 13.64 -13.26
CA ALA A 165 -12.76 12.44 -12.46
C ALA A 165 -11.99 12.53 -11.13
N THR A 166 -10.75 13.04 -11.14
CA THR A 166 -9.95 13.27 -9.93
C THR A 166 -10.69 14.21 -8.97
N THR A 167 -11.22 15.33 -9.46
CA THR A 167 -11.98 16.28 -8.64
C THR A 167 -13.25 15.63 -8.07
N ARG A 168 -14.00 14.87 -8.86
CA ARG A 168 -15.25 14.20 -8.43
C ARG A 168 -14.98 13.09 -7.40
N LEU A 169 -13.89 12.32 -7.57
CA LEU A 169 -13.47 11.27 -6.65
C LEU A 169 -13.02 11.87 -5.31
N THR A 170 -12.19 12.90 -5.35
CA THR A 170 -11.71 13.57 -4.11
C THR A 170 -12.83 14.25 -3.33
N ALA A 171 -13.85 14.80 -4.01
CA ALA A 171 -15.04 15.34 -3.36
C ALA A 171 -15.85 14.25 -2.60
N ARG A 172 -15.63 12.96 -2.90
CA ARG A 172 -16.20 11.81 -2.18
C ARG A 172 -15.23 11.17 -1.18
N ASN A 173 -14.15 11.87 -0.82
CA ASN A 173 -13.10 11.38 0.06
C ASN A 173 -12.37 10.12 -0.46
N VAL A 174 -12.39 9.89 -1.77
CA VAL A 174 -11.56 8.88 -2.42
C VAL A 174 -10.18 9.50 -2.70
N ILE A 175 -9.14 8.83 -2.27
CA ILE A 175 -7.76 9.23 -2.55
C ILE A 175 -7.45 8.86 -4.00
N VAL A 176 -6.98 9.83 -4.78
CA VAL A 176 -6.52 9.58 -6.14
C VAL A 176 -5.01 9.46 -6.14
N SER A 177 -4.51 8.37 -6.71
CA SER A 177 -3.11 8.06 -6.94
C SER A 177 -2.80 8.08 -8.44
N ILE A 178 -1.73 8.75 -8.82
CA ILE A 178 -1.23 8.78 -10.20
C ILE A 178 -0.38 7.54 -10.44
N GLY A 179 -0.77 6.70 -11.38
CA GLY A 179 -0.04 5.48 -11.72
C GLY A 179 -0.47 4.89 -13.06
N HIS A 180 0.27 3.89 -13.54
CA HIS A 180 0.05 3.29 -14.85
C HIS A 180 -0.13 4.36 -15.93
N THR A 181 0.83 5.28 -16.01
CA THR A 181 0.68 6.54 -16.73
C THR A 181 1.88 6.84 -17.63
N ASN A 182 1.61 7.40 -18.79
CA ASN A 182 2.62 7.97 -19.67
C ASN A 182 2.67 9.51 -19.59
N ALA A 183 2.12 10.08 -18.52
CA ALA A 183 2.02 11.52 -18.32
C ALA A 183 3.36 12.25 -18.44
N THR A 184 3.32 13.40 -19.03
CA THR A 184 4.35 14.43 -18.94
C THR A 184 4.42 15.00 -17.52
N LEU A 185 5.44 15.80 -17.23
CA LEU A 185 5.54 16.51 -15.94
C LEU A 185 4.32 17.42 -15.72
N ASP A 186 3.88 18.14 -16.75
CA ASP A 186 2.77 19.10 -16.64
C ASP A 186 1.43 18.39 -16.41
N GLU A 187 1.17 17.26 -17.09
CA GLU A 187 -0.03 16.44 -16.87
C GLU A 187 -0.05 15.84 -15.47
N ALA A 188 1.09 15.36 -14.96
CA ALA A 188 1.20 14.85 -13.61
C ALA A 188 0.93 15.96 -12.56
N ASN A 189 1.50 17.16 -12.76
CA ASN A 189 1.25 18.32 -11.91
C ASN A 189 -0.22 18.76 -11.97
N ALA A 190 -0.85 18.74 -13.13
CA ALA A 190 -2.28 19.01 -13.28
C ALA A 190 -3.12 18.00 -12.47
N GLY A 191 -2.75 16.72 -12.45
CA GLY A 191 -3.37 15.71 -11.61
C GLY A 191 -3.25 16.02 -10.11
N ILE A 192 -2.07 16.48 -9.64
CA ILE A 192 -1.88 16.92 -8.25
C ILE A 192 -2.75 18.15 -7.94
N VAL A 193 -2.83 19.11 -8.85
CA VAL A 193 -3.69 20.31 -8.70
C VAL A 193 -5.17 19.91 -8.62
N ALA A 194 -5.60 18.96 -9.45
CA ALA A 194 -6.97 18.43 -9.43
C ALA A 194 -7.31 17.66 -8.14
N GLY A 195 -6.32 17.26 -7.33
CA GLY A 195 -6.54 16.67 -6.02
C GLY A 195 -5.83 15.34 -5.77
N ALA A 196 -5.04 14.81 -6.71
CA ALA A 196 -4.27 13.60 -6.48
C ALA A 196 -3.28 13.78 -5.30
N ARG A 197 -3.16 12.74 -4.46
CA ARG A 197 -2.40 12.78 -3.19
C ARG A 197 -1.33 11.69 -3.09
N MET A 198 -1.20 10.83 -4.10
CA MET A 198 -0.23 9.73 -4.11
C MET A 198 0.24 9.46 -5.55
N PHE A 199 1.41 8.85 -5.68
CA PHE A 199 1.89 8.17 -6.88
C PHE A 199 1.99 6.68 -6.58
N THR A 200 1.38 5.85 -7.42
CA THR A 200 1.34 4.39 -7.25
C THR A 200 2.68 3.80 -7.65
N HIS A 201 3.27 2.93 -6.82
CA HIS A 201 4.51 2.18 -7.05
C HIS A 201 5.50 2.90 -8.00
N THR A 202 5.89 4.12 -7.60
CA THR A 202 6.75 5.04 -8.37
C THR A 202 7.88 4.31 -9.10
N PHE A 203 8.13 4.69 -10.35
CA PHE A 203 8.96 4.07 -11.39
C PHE A 203 8.28 2.95 -12.19
N ASN A 204 7.39 2.16 -11.59
CA ASN A 204 6.79 1.00 -12.26
C ASN A 204 5.58 1.42 -13.09
N ALA A 205 5.50 0.91 -14.34
CA ALA A 205 4.47 1.28 -15.31
C ALA A 205 4.29 2.80 -15.49
N MET A 206 5.38 3.57 -15.41
CA MET A 206 5.41 5.02 -15.59
C MET A 206 6.28 5.42 -16.79
N ARG A 207 6.06 6.65 -17.32
CA ARG A 207 6.99 7.27 -18.28
C ARG A 207 8.37 7.38 -17.64
N PRO A 208 9.45 6.90 -18.28
CA PRO A 208 10.79 6.93 -17.70
C PRO A 208 11.28 8.37 -17.44
N LEU A 209 12.07 8.55 -16.38
CA LEU A 209 12.74 9.80 -16.09
C LEU A 209 13.82 10.07 -17.12
N ASN A 210 13.71 11.20 -17.82
CA ASN A 210 14.74 11.69 -18.74
C ASN A 210 15.07 13.16 -18.39
N HIS A 211 16.33 13.54 -18.44
CA HIS A 211 16.78 14.87 -18.02
C HIS A 211 16.23 16.05 -18.85
N ARG A 212 15.70 15.81 -20.06
CA ARG A 212 15.03 16.80 -20.91
C ARG A 212 13.53 16.60 -21.06
N ASP A 213 13.05 15.43 -20.67
CA ASP A 213 11.62 15.05 -20.66
C ASP A 213 11.34 14.25 -19.40
N PRO A 214 11.28 14.92 -18.23
CA PRO A 214 11.35 14.27 -16.93
C PRO A 214 10.12 13.44 -16.55
N GLY A 215 8.98 13.67 -17.19
CA GLY A 215 7.77 12.87 -17.02
C GLY A 215 7.21 12.87 -15.60
N VAL A 216 6.32 11.92 -15.34
CA VAL A 216 5.63 11.73 -14.06
C VAL A 216 6.58 11.42 -12.88
N ILE A 217 7.72 10.75 -13.15
CA ILE A 217 8.67 10.39 -12.08
C ILE A 217 9.29 11.66 -11.46
N ALA A 218 9.55 12.69 -12.25
CA ALA A 218 10.03 13.95 -11.71
C ALA A 218 8.98 14.63 -10.80
N ALA A 219 7.69 14.58 -11.16
CA ALA A 219 6.62 15.06 -10.29
C ALA A 219 6.54 14.25 -8.98
N ALA A 220 6.74 12.93 -9.05
CA ALA A 220 6.74 12.07 -7.88
C ALA A 220 7.92 12.32 -6.95
N LEU A 221 9.11 12.63 -7.49
CA LEU A 221 10.32 12.87 -6.70
C LEU A 221 10.46 14.31 -6.25
N ALA A 222 9.79 15.27 -6.89
CA ALA A 222 9.80 16.67 -6.45
C ALA A 222 9.01 16.85 -5.14
N PRO A 223 9.41 17.80 -4.28
CA PRO A 223 8.63 18.15 -3.10
C PRO A 223 7.20 18.55 -3.48
N SER A 224 6.23 17.82 -2.97
CA SER A 224 4.80 18.06 -3.22
C SER A 224 3.96 17.51 -2.06
N ARG A 225 2.67 17.82 -2.08
CA ARG A 225 1.70 17.28 -1.11
C ARG A 225 1.29 15.83 -1.39
N ALA A 226 1.69 15.25 -2.53
CA ALA A 226 1.41 13.88 -2.88
C ALA A 226 2.56 12.97 -2.43
N PHE A 227 2.25 11.82 -1.88
CA PHE A 227 3.24 10.82 -1.46
C PHE A 227 3.73 10.00 -2.66
N ALA A 228 5.01 9.69 -2.69
CA ALA A 228 5.58 8.71 -3.61
C ALA A 228 5.51 7.31 -2.98
N ALA A 229 4.55 6.47 -3.41
CA ALA A 229 4.56 5.07 -2.98
C ALA A 229 5.59 4.28 -3.78
N ILE A 230 6.28 3.35 -3.12
CA ILE A 230 7.39 2.59 -3.73
C ILE A 230 7.36 1.14 -3.23
N ILE A 231 7.76 0.19 -4.11
CA ILE A 231 7.92 -1.23 -3.78
C ILE A 231 9.39 -1.46 -3.43
N PRO A 232 9.74 -1.65 -2.16
CA PRO A 232 11.13 -1.76 -1.73
C PRO A 232 11.59 -3.23 -1.67
N ASP A 233 11.54 -3.94 -2.80
CA ASP A 233 11.95 -5.35 -2.90
C ASP A 233 13.34 -5.54 -3.54
N GLY A 234 13.96 -4.44 -4.02
CA GLY A 234 15.24 -4.49 -4.73
C GLY A 234 15.15 -5.02 -6.17
N VAL A 235 13.96 -5.43 -6.63
CA VAL A 235 13.68 -5.96 -7.98
C VAL A 235 12.86 -4.97 -8.80
N HIS A 236 11.73 -4.49 -8.26
CA HIS A 236 10.91 -3.45 -8.88
C HIS A 236 11.65 -2.12 -8.95
N VAL A 237 12.47 -1.84 -7.93
CA VAL A 237 13.32 -0.65 -7.86
C VAL A 237 14.68 -1.06 -7.31
N HIS A 238 15.75 -0.80 -8.09
CA HIS A 238 17.12 -1.09 -7.66
C HIS A 238 17.46 -0.34 -6.36
N PRO A 239 18.21 -0.94 -5.40
CA PRO A 239 18.52 -0.31 -4.11
C PRO A 239 19.12 1.10 -4.22
N SER A 240 20.02 1.35 -5.19
CA SER A 240 20.55 2.70 -5.41
C SER A 240 19.49 3.72 -5.84
N ILE A 241 18.42 3.28 -6.51
CA ILE A 241 17.30 4.14 -6.91
C ILE A 241 16.34 4.35 -5.74
N LEU A 242 16.16 3.33 -4.88
CA LEU A 242 15.45 3.48 -3.60
C LEU A 242 16.10 4.57 -2.75
N ASN A 243 17.43 4.54 -2.62
CA ASN A 243 18.17 5.56 -1.88
C ASN A 243 18.08 6.95 -2.52
N LEU A 244 18.16 7.03 -3.86
CA LEU A 244 17.98 8.29 -4.56
C LEU A 244 16.58 8.89 -4.32
N ALA A 245 15.54 8.06 -4.40
CA ALA A 245 14.16 8.47 -4.14
C ALA A 245 13.98 8.94 -2.68
N TYR A 246 14.55 8.20 -1.71
CA TYR A 246 14.53 8.58 -0.31
C TYR A 246 15.23 9.93 -0.07
N ARG A 247 16.42 10.15 -0.64
CA ARG A 247 17.14 11.43 -0.54
C ARG A 247 16.36 12.60 -1.18
N ALA A 248 15.63 12.34 -2.26
CA ALA A 248 14.86 13.36 -2.96
C ALA A 248 13.57 13.73 -2.19
N ARG A 249 12.87 12.73 -1.63
CA ARG A 249 11.55 12.90 -1.00
C ARG A 249 11.58 13.01 0.51
N GLY A 250 12.60 12.44 1.15
CA GLY A 250 12.63 12.24 2.58
C GLY A 250 11.55 11.26 3.08
N ARG A 251 11.64 10.87 4.33
CA ARG A 251 10.68 9.97 4.97
C ARG A 251 9.24 10.50 4.92
N ASP A 252 9.03 11.80 5.05
CA ASP A 252 7.69 12.41 5.13
C ASP A 252 6.98 12.51 3.77
N GLY A 253 7.70 12.22 2.67
CA GLY A 253 7.17 12.26 1.31
C GLY A 253 6.96 10.90 0.67
N MET A 254 7.31 9.81 1.35
CA MET A 254 7.25 8.44 0.79
C MET A 254 6.29 7.53 1.56
N ILE A 255 5.76 6.53 0.87
CA ILE A 255 4.99 5.42 1.45
C ILE A 255 5.58 4.12 0.92
N LEU A 256 5.78 3.13 1.80
CA LEU A 256 6.11 1.77 1.38
C LEU A 256 4.82 1.01 1.07
N VAL A 257 4.82 0.28 -0.04
CA VAL A 257 3.75 -0.64 -0.42
C VAL A 257 4.37 -1.97 -0.85
N THR A 258 3.67 -3.07 -0.65
CA THR A 258 4.19 -4.36 -1.10
C THR A 258 3.82 -4.66 -2.55
N ASP A 259 2.64 -4.27 -2.99
CA ASP A 259 2.08 -4.72 -4.27
C ASP A 259 2.15 -6.26 -4.41
N LYS A 260 2.00 -6.95 -3.25
CA LYS A 260 2.10 -8.40 -3.19
C LYS A 260 0.90 -9.07 -3.86
N VAL A 261 1.16 -10.24 -4.43
CA VAL A 261 0.17 -11.02 -5.18
C VAL A 261 0.02 -12.41 -4.61
N VAL A 262 -0.94 -13.16 -5.12
CA VAL A 262 -1.36 -14.49 -4.67
C VAL A 262 -0.22 -15.47 -4.36
N LEU A 263 0.92 -15.39 -5.06
CA LEU A 263 2.10 -16.24 -4.87
C LEU A 263 2.94 -15.89 -3.63
N ALA A 264 2.80 -14.68 -3.07
CA ALA A 264 3.52 -14.30 -1.86
C ALA A 264 3.16 -15.24 -0.70
N GLY A 265 4.17 -15.70 0.05
CA GLY A 265 3.96 -16.58 1.20
C GLY A 265 3.52 -18.02 0.85
N THR A 266 3.60 -18.42 -0.43
CA THR A 266 3.34 -19.82 -0.84
C THR A 266 4.64 -20.56 -1.11
N ALA A 267 4.62 -21.90 -0.93
CA ALA A 267 5.71 -22.77 -1.37
C ALA A 267 5.64 -23.06 -2.88
N ASP A 268 4.57 -22.68 -3.55
CA ASP A 268 4.33 -22.93 -4.97
C ASP A 268 4.97 -21.80 -5.80
N ASN A 269 5.87 -22.18 -6.70
CA ASN A 269 6.63 -21.25 -7.54
C ASN A 269 5.92 -20.91 -8.88
N GLY A 270 4.74 -21.44 -9.14
CA GLY A 270 4.09 -21.22 -10.43
C GLY A 270 2.68 -21.79 -10.54
N GLY A 271 2.11 -21.65 -11.74
CA GLY A 271 0.80 -22.21 -12.06
C GLY A 271 -0.39 -21.31 -11.75
N VAL A 272 -0.15 -20.07 -11.32
CA VAL A 272 -1.21 -19.07 -11.14
C VAL A 272 -1.36 -18.20 -12.38
N THR A 273 -2.53 -17.61 -12.52
CA THR A 273 -2.84 -16.63 -13.56
C THR A 273 -3.02 -15.27 -12.93
N ILE A 274 -2.24 -14.26 -13.36
CA ILE A 274 -2.45 -12.87 -13.00
C ILE A 274 -3.05 -12.15 -14.21
N GLY A 275 -4.22 -11.53 -14.00
CA GLY A 275 -5.00 -11.03 -15.11
C GLY A 275 -5.47 -12.17 -16.03
N ARG A 276 -4.85 -12.33 -17.19
CA ARG A 276 -5.11 -13.43 -18.17
C ARG A 276 -3.86 -14.21 -18.54
N ALA A 277 -2.75 -13.96 -17.88
CA ALA A 277 -1.45 -14.55 -18.24
C ALA A 277 -0.89 -15.43 -17.12
N PRO A 278 -0.27 -16.56 -17.45
CA PRO A 278 0.49 -17.38 -16.50
C PRO A 278 1.61 -16.54 -15.85
N ALA A 279 1.76 -16.69 -14.54
CA ALA A 279 2.78 -16.01 -13.76
C ALA A 279 3.57 -17.01 -12.92
N THR A 280 4.85 -16.73 -12.72
CA THR A 280 5.78 -17.54 -11.93
C THR A 280 6.70 -16.64 -11.12
N ILE A 281 7.20 -17.15 -9.99
CA ILE A 281 8.27 -16.48 -9.24
C ILE A 281 9.60 -16.73 -9.96
N ARG A 282 10.29 -15.66 -10.33
CA ARG A 282 11.65 -15.67 -10.86
C ARG A 282 12.42 -14.45 -10.35
N ASP A 283 13.68 -14.67 -9.93
CA ASP A 283 14.58 -13.63 -9.48
C ASP A 283 13.96 -12.72 -8.40
N GLY A 284 13.27 -13.30 -7.40
CA GLY A 284 12.71 -12.59 -6.26
C GLY A 284 11.40 -11.81 -6.51
N ALA A 285 10.81 -11.91 -7.71
CA ALA A 285 9.52 -11.29 -8.01
C ALA A 285 8.64 -12.16 -8.91
N VAL A 286 7.36 -11.81 -9.01
CA VAL A 286 6.43 -12.48 -9.91
C VAL A 286 6.54 -11.90 -11.32
N ARG A 287 6.66 -12.78 -12.31
CA ARG A 287 6.80 -12.40 -13.72
C ARG A 287 5.82 -13.16 -14.61
N LEU A 288 5.29 -12.45 -15.58
CA LEU A 288 4.58 -13.05 -16.71
C LEU A 288 5.56 -13.76 -17.66
N ALA A 289 5.05 -14.60 -18.54
CA ALA A 289 5.87 -15.36 -19.51
C ALA A 289 6.77 -14.47 -20.39
N ASN A 290 6.34 -13.23 -20.68
CA ASN A 290 7.11 -12.24 -21.44
C ASN A 290 8.15 -11.47 -20.62
N GLY A 291 8.32 -11.81 -19.32
CA GLY A 291 9.26 -11.17 -18.41
C GLY A 291 8.73 -9.93 -17.67
N THR A 292 7.52 -9.45 -17.98
CA THR A 292 6.88 -8.33 -17.29
C THR A 292 6.72 -8.64 -15.80
N LEU A 293 7.12 -7.72 -14.92
CA LEU A 293 6.83 -7.81 -13.48
C LEU A 293 5.32 -7.74 -13.24
N ALA A 294 4.84 -8.55 -12.33
CA ALA A 294 3.41 -8.72 -12.04
C ALA A 294 3.14 -8.77 -10.53
N GLY A 295 3.77 -7.85 -9.81
CA GLY A 295 3.71 -7.72 -8.36
C GLY A 295 4.84 -8.42 -7.62
N SER A 296 4.92 -8.15 -6.32
CA SER A 296 5.97 -8.63 -5.44
C SER A 296 5.54 -9.86 -4.61
N ILE A 297 6.52 -10.41 -3.89
CA ILE A 297 6.31 -11.48 -2.91
C ILE A 297 6.73 -11.09 -1.49
N ILE A 298 7.14 -9.83 -1.27
CA ILE A 298 7.66 -9.37 0.01
C ILE A 298 6.56 -9.15 1.04
N SER A 299 6.92 -9.25 2.33
CA SER A 299 6.15 -8.65 3.42
C SER A 299 6.49 -7.17 3.57
N MET A 300 5.66 -6.42 4.30
CA MET A 300 5.99 -5.02 4.64
C MET A 300 7.27 -4.94 5.47
N LEU A 301 7.52 -5.92 6.34
CA LEU A 301 8.74 -6.00 7.13
C LEU A 301 9.99 -6.18 6.24
N ASP A 302 9.91 -6.98 5.18
CA ASP A 302 11.01 -7.12 4.22
C ASP A 302 11.30 -5.78 3.52
N GLY A 303 10.25 -5.03 3.20
CA GLY A 303 10.38 -3.68 2.67
C GLY A 303 11.04 -2.71 3.65
N VAL A 304 10.68 -2.77 4.93
CA VAL A 304 11.33 -1.99 6.00
C VAL A 304 12.81 -2.34 6.10
N ARG A 305 13.16 -3.64 6.11
CA ARG A 305 14.55 -4.11 6.13
C ARG A 305 15.33 -3.60 4.91
N MET A 306 14.76 -3.73 3.71
CA MET A 306 15.37 -3.25 2.47
C MET A 306 15.73 -1.77 2.58
N MET A 307 14.83 -0.94 3.09
CA MET A 307 15.09 0.49 3.26
C MET A 307 16.22 0.75 4.26
N VAL A 308 16.22 0.09 5.42
CA VAL A 308 17.24 0.30 6.46
C VAL A 308 18.61 -0.22 6.04
N GLU A 309 18.68 -1.37 5.39
CA GLU A 309 19.95 -2.03 5.05
C GLU A 309 20.58 -1.48 3.76
N ASN A 310 19.80 -0.91 2.86
CA ASN A 310 20.26 -0.57 1.51
C ASN A 310 20.08 0.92 1.15
N THR A 311 19.63 1.75 2.08
CA THR A 311 19.49 3.20 1.88
C THR A 311 20.00 3.97 3.10
N ASP A 312 19.92 5.29 3.08
CA ASP A 312 20.25 6.13 4.25
C ASP A 312 19.09 6.24 5.26
N ALA A 313 17.97 5.53 5.03
CA ALA A 313 16.83 5.56 5.93
C ALA A 313 17.12 4.83 7.25
N THR A 314 16.81 5.46 8.36
CA THR A 314 16.83 4.82 9.67
C THR A 314 15.59 3.93 9.86
N ILE A 315 15.60 3.08 10.89
CA ILE A 315 14.40 2.29 11.26
C ILE A 315 13.20 3.19 11.60
N ALA A 316 13.45 4.36 12.18
CA ALA A 316 12.40 5.35 12.46
C ALA A 316 11.81 5.93 11.16
N ASP A 317 12.65 6.20 10.16
CA ASP A 317 12.19 6.68 8.86
C ASP A 317 11.39 5.63 8.12
N ALA A 318 11.85 4.37 8.13
CA ALA A 318 11.14 3.25 7.53
C ALA A 318 9.77 3.02 8.21
N ALA A 319 9.68 3.14 9.53
CA ALA A 319 8.42 3.06 10.26
C ALA A 319 7.45 4.20 9.89
N VAL A 320 7.96 5.43 9.71
CA VAL A 320 7.14 6.55 9.22
C VAL A 320 6.56 6.24 7.83
N MET A 321 7.39 5.75 6.92
CA MET A 321 6.98 5.40 5.55
C MET A 321 6.03 4.20 5.49
N ALA A 322 6.17 3.22 6.41
CA ALA A 322 5.36 1.99 6.42
C ALA A 322 4.07 2.11 7.26
N ALA A 323 3.94 3.10 8.15
CA ALA A 323 2.82 3.20 9.06
C ALA A 323 2.23 4.61 9.16
N THR A 324 3.04 5.62 9.51
CA THR A 324 2.53 6.97 9.79
C THR A 324 2.01 7.68 8.54
N ASN A 325 2.76 7.60 7.44
CA ASN A 325 2.37 8.24 6.18
C ASN A 325 1.12 7.63 5.55
N PRO A 326 0.99 6.28 5.42
CA PRO A 326 -0.25 5.70 4.92
C PRO A 326 -1.44 5.98 5.84
N ALA A 327 -1.27 5.99 7.17
CA ALA A 327 -2.33 6.40 8.10
C ALA A 327 -2.74 7.87 7.86
N THR A 328 -1.77 8.76 7.69
CA THR A 328 -2.01 10.19 7.41
C THR A 328 -2.74 10.38 6.09
N LEU A 329 -2.32 9.68 5.03
CA LEU A 329 -2.98 9.73 3.73
C LEU A 329 -4.45 9.26 3.81
N LEU A 330 -4.71 8.16 4.54
CA LEU A 330 -6.05 7.63 4.76
C LEU A 330 -6.91 8.46 5.74
N GLY A 331 -6.33 9.43 6.46
CA GLY A 331 -7.02 10.15 7.55
C GLY A 331 -7.29 9.27 8.77
N ALA A 332 -6.57 8.15 8.92
CA ALA A 332 -6.67 7.26 10.07
C ALA A 332 -5.86 7.83 11.24
N THR A 333 -6.54 8.54 12.14
CA THR A 333 -5.90 9.26 13.25
C THR A 333 -5.60 8.38 14.46
N ASP A 334 -6.21 7.22 14.54
CA ASP A 334 -6.16 6.30 15.67
C ASP A 334 -5.06 5.22 15.55
N ARG A 335 -4.27 5.19 14.47
CA ARG A 335 -3.25 4.16 14.17
C ARG A 335 -2.03 4.72 13.43
N GLY A 336 -1.03 3.88 13.17
CA GLY A 336 0.17 4.22 12.42
C GLY A 336 1.14 5.12 13.19
N ARG A 337 0.96 5.29 14.51
CA ARG A 337 1.81 6.13 15.37
C ARG A 337 1.80 5.67 16.81
N LEU A 338 2.94 5.85 17.49
CA LEU A 338 3.06 5.58 18.92
C LEU A 338 2.77 6.87 19.69
N GLN A 339 1.51 7.07 20.05
CA GLN A 339 1.05 8.21 20.85
C GLN A 339 -0.08 7.81 21.77
N GLN A 340 -0.27 8.54 22.86
CA GLN A 340 -1.36 8.31 23.80
C GLN A 340 -2.72 8.30 23.09
N ASN A 341 -3.58 7.37 23.46
CA ASN A 341 -4.91 7.09 22.90
C ASN A 341 -4.91 6.49 21.47
N ALA A 342 -3.76 6.32 20.81
CA ALA A 342 -3.71 5.52 19.58
C ALA A 342 -3.97 4.04 19.90
N ARG A 343 -4.50 3.29 18.94
CA ARG A 343 -4.65 1.83 19.05
C ARG A 343 -3.29 1.20 19.29
N ALA A 344 -3.26 0.21 20.15
CA ALA A 344 -2.06 -0.59 20.37
C ALA A 344 -1.90 -1.65 19.27
N ASP A 345 -1.83 -1.20 18.01
CA ASP A 345 -1.43 -1.99 16.85
C ASP A 345 0.08 -1.82 16.71
N LEU A 346 0.86 -2.85 17.09
CA LEU A 346 2.30 -2.74 17.31
C LEU A 346 3.05 -3.88 16.63
N VAL A 347 4.28 -3.59 16.20
CA VAL A 347 5.26 -4.57 15.73
C VAL A 347 6.50 -4.46 16.63
N VAL A 348 6.92 -5.57 17.20
CA VAL A 348 8.14 -5.66 18.00
C VAL A 348 9.20 -6.40 17.20
N LEU A 349 10.36 -5.77 17.03
CA LEU A 349 11.49 -6.33 16.30
C LEU A 349 12.71 -6.47 17.20
N THR A 350 13.50 -7.51 16.95
CA THR A 350 14.84 -7.62 17.55
C THR A 350 15.78 -6.52 16.99
N PRO A 351 16.96 -6.29 17.58
CA PRO A 351 17.97 -5.40 17.00
C PRO A 351 18.42 -5.77 15.57
N LYS A 352 18.21 -7.04 15.16
CA LYS A 352 18.46 -7.53 13.80
C LYS A 352 17.27 -7.38 12.87
N LEU A 353 16.24 -6.64 13.28
CA LEU A 353 14.99 -6.44 12.57
C LEU A 353 14.20 -7.74 12.30
N GLU A 354 14.39 -8.77 13.12
CA GLU A 354 13.58 -10.00 13.08
C GLU A 354 12.28 -9.77 13.84
N LEU A 355 11.16 -10.28 13.31
CA LEU A 355 9.87 -10.17 13.96
C LEU A 355 9.86 -10.96 15.27
N LYS A 356 9.50 -10.29 16.36
CA LYS A 356 9.42 -10.89 17.69
C LYS A 356 7.97 -11.04 18.15
N SER A 357 7.17 -10.00 17.99
CA SER A 357 5.73 -10.02 18.33
C SER A 357 4.95 -9.02 17.49
N VAL A 358 3.68 -9.33 17.28
CA VAL A 358 2.69 -8.42 16.69
C VAL A 358 1.50 -8.30 17.63
N PHE A 359 1.07 -7.06 17.86
CA PHE A 359 -0.12 -6.76 18.64
C PHE A 359 -1.17 -6.07 17.77
N ILE A 360 -2.43 -6.48 17.94
CA ILE A 360 -3.59 -5.80 17.38
C ILE A 360 -4.52 -5.43 18.52
N SER A 361 -4.83 -4.16 18.68
CA SER A 361 -5.59 -3.63 19.83
C SER A 361 -5.05 -4.15 21.17
N GLY A 362 -3.73 -4.16 21.33
CA GLY A 362 -3.05 -4.61 22.54
C GLY A 362 -3.00 -6.11 22.79
N ARG A 363 -3.61 -6.92 21.92
CA ARG A 363 -3.53 -8.38 21.98
C ARG A 363 -2.40 -8.89 21.13
N GLU A 364 -1.52 -9.70 21.71
CA GLU A 364 -0.46 -10.40 20.98
C GLU A 364 -1.07 -11.51 20.10
N ILE A 365 -0.68 -11.52 18.83
CA ILE A 365 -1.19 -12.45 17.81
C ILE A 365 -0.09 -13.25 17.10
N ALA A 366 1.17 -12.86 17.24
CA ALA A 366 2.36 -13.51 16.71
C ALA A 366 3.60 -13.12 17.54
#